data_a7615a5319f8cb8aeb20c3f5581ec117
#
_entry.id   a7615a5319f8cb8aeb20c3f5581ec117
#
_cell.length_a   1.000
_cell.length_b   1.000
_cell.length_c   1.000
_cell.angle_alpha   90.00
_cell.angle_beta   90.00
_cell.angle_gamma   90.00
#
_symmetry.space_group_name_H-M   'P 1'
#
loop_
_entity.id
_entity.type
_entity.pdbx_description
1 polymer ?
#
loop_
_entity_poly.entity_id
_entity_poly.type
_entity_poly.pdbx_seq_one_letter_code
_entity_poly.pdbx_strand_id
1 'polypeptide(L)'
;MQDNMITFRQATTADSLLLSRGLHAALLINDVTDERLRRFADLVCSRNDVLYSPQNTTVAMADGNEAGIIIAYDGSRYAAMRQVTMPLLKREFDIEFPEMEDETEAGEYYLDSLAVMPEFRNRGIGRALLTHAIAEGKRLGLAVTLAVDPDNTGAQRLYHSLGFRHMRDIFIFGHTYWKWKV
;
A
#
# COMPACT_ATOMS: atom_id res chain seq x y z
N MET A 1 21.40 -6.08 24.00
CA MET A 1 20.16 -5.84 23.22
C MET A 1 20.62 -5.72 21.78
N GLN A 2 20.29 -6.66 20.90
CA GLN A 2 20.52 -6.47 19.48
C GLN A 2 19.59 -5.35 19.04
N ASP A 3 20.18 -4.23 18.59
CA ASP A 3 19.42 -3.19 17.91
C ASP A 3 18.76 -3.83 16.70
N ASN A 4 17.44 -3.92 16.74
CA ASN A 4 16.61 -4.47 15.68
C ASN A 4 16.62 -3.47 14.50
N MET A 5 17.72 -3.45 13.75
CA MET A 5 17.96 -2.47 12.71
C MET A 5 16.98 -2.74 11.55
N ILE A 6 15.96 -1.86 11.44
CA ILE A 6 15.06 -1.86 10.30
C ILE A 6 15.71 -1.05 9.18
N THR A 7 15.88 -1.67 8.02
CA THR A 7 16.36 -0.99 6.81
C THR A 7 15.32 -1.06 5.70
N PHE A 8 15.45 -0.19 4.71
CA PHE A 8 14.49 -0.09 3.61
C PHE A 8 15.19 -0.26 2.28
N ARG A 9 14.53 -0.93 1.35
CA ARG A 9 14.97 -1.01 -0.03
C ARG A 9 13.78 -0.88 -0.98
N GLN A 10 14.06 -0.47 -2.21
CA GLN A 10 13.10 -0.55 -3.29
C GLN A 10 12.79 -2.03 -3.59
N ALA A 11 11.52 -2.34 -3.88
CA ALA A 11 11.17 -3.65 -4.40
C ALA A 11 11.72 -3.85 -5.82
N THR A 12 11.90 -5.10 -6.21
CA THR A 12 12.37 -5.53 -7.51
C THR A 12 11.41 -6.55 -8.12
N THR A 13 11.66 -6.96 -9.35
CA THR A 13 10.89 -8.03 -10.01
C THR A 13 10.98 -9.37 -9.30
N ALA A 14 12.00 -9.58 -8.47
CA ALA A 14 12.17 -10.81 -7.69
C ALA A 14 11.26 -10.87 -6.44
N ASP A 15 10.60 -9.76 -6.08
CA ASP A 15 9.77 -9.67 -4.88
C ASP A 15 8.30 -10.11 -5.08
N SER A 16 7.98 -10.82 -6.17
CA SER A 16 6.61 -11.18 -6.51
C SER A 16 5.90 -11.97 -5.41
N LEU A 17 6.60 -12.89 -4.75
CA LEU A 17 6.05 -13.66 -3.64
C LEU A 17 5.74 -12.77 -2.42
N LEU A 18 6.63 -11.82 -2.10
CA LEU A 18 6.43 -10.85 -1.03
C LEU A 18 5.24 -9.93 -1.34
N LEU A 19 5.16 -9.42 -2.58
CA LEU A 19 4.03 -8.62 -3.04
C LEU A 19 2.72 -9.40 -2.95
N SER A 20 2.68 -10.67 -3.36
CA SER A 20 1.46 -11.47 -3.28
C SER A 20 0.94 -11.59 -1.84
N ARG A 21 1.82 -11.82 -0.88
CA ARG A 21 1.48 -11.87 0.56
C ARG A 21 0.99 -10.52 1.08
N GLY A 22 1.65 -9.44 0.68
CA GLY A 22 1.28 -8.07 1.06
C GLY A 22 -0.07 -7.66 0.46
N LEU A 23 -0.29 -7.93 -0.81
CA LEU A 23 -1.55 -7.64 -1.50
C LEU A 23 -2.72 -8.43 -0.92
N HIS A 24 -2.54 -9.71 -0.60
CA HIS A 24 -3.57 -10.50 0.08
C HIS A 24 -3.99 -9.84 1.41
N ALA A 25 -3.02 -9.35 2.18
CA ALA A 25 -3.30 -8.70 3.45
C ALA A 25 -3.99 -7.33 3.30
N ALA A 26 -3.74 -6.61 2.19
CA ALA A 26 -4.19 -5.24 1.97
C ALA A 26 -5.51 -5.14 1.19
N LEU A 27 -5.70 -5.98 0.16
CA LEU A 27 -6.84 -5.85 -0.76
C LEU A 27 -8.15 -6.43 -0.21
N LEU A 28 -8.16 -7.08 0.96
CA LEU A 28 -9.36 -7.69 1.58
C LEU A 28 -10.18 -8.57 0.62
N ILE A 29 -9.54 -9.12 -0.42
CA ILE A 29 -10.22 -9.96 -1.41
C ILE A 29 -10.47 -11.34 -0.77
N ASN A 30 -11.72 -11.64 -0.51
CA ASN A 30 -12.14 -12.93 0.01
C ASN A 30 -12.07 -14.01 -1.09
N ASP A 31 -11.82 -15.25 -0.70
CA ASP A 31 -11.87 -16.45 -1.56
C ASP A 31 -10.86 -16.47 -2.74
N VAL A 32 -9.76 -15.74 -2.63
CA VAL A 32 -8.69 -15.76 -3.63
C VAL A 32 -7.65 -16.83 -3.28
N THR A 33 -7.34 -17.69 -4.25
CA THR A 33 -6.29 -18.71 -4.07
C THR A 33 -4.89 -18.06 -4.12
N ASP A 34 -3.96 -18.62 -3.36
CA ASP A 34 -2.55 -18.20 -3.38
C ASP A 34 -1.95 -18.23 -4.79
N GLU A 35 -2.39 -19.17 -5.65
CA GLU A 35 -1.94 -19.26 -7.03
C GLU A 35 -2.38 -18.05 -7.86
N ARG A 36 -3.62 -17.58 -7.70
CA ARG A 36 -4.13 -16.39 -8.40
C ARG A 36 -3.38 -15.13 -7.95
N LEU A 37 -3.13 -15.00 -6.65
CA LEU A 37 -2.34 -13.88 -6.11
C LEU A 37 -0.91 -13.87 -6.64
N ARG A 38 -0.26 -15.04 -6.72
CA ARG A 38 1.10 -15.14 -7.29
C ARG A 38 1.12 -14.74 -8.76
N ARG A 39 0.21 -15.26 -9.57
CA ARG A 39 0.12 -14.87 -10.99
C ARG A 39 -0.08 -13.37 -11.15
N PHE A 40 -0.96 -12.79 -10.34
CA PHE A 40 -1.17 -11.34 -10.36
C PHE A 40 0.09 -10.58 -9.93
N ALA A 41 0.74 -11.00 -8.84
CA ALA A 41 1.98 -10.37 -8.39
C ALA A 41 3.10 -10.47 -9.44
N ASP A 42 3.27 -11.63 -10.07
CA ASP A 42 4.25 -11.80 -11.17
C ASP A 42 3.96 -10.84 -12.34
N LEU A 43 2.67 -10.67 -12.67
CA LEU A 43 2.24 -9.75 -13.72
C LEU A 43 2.54 -8.30 -13.37
N VAL A 44 2.22 -7.84 -12.16
CA VAL A 44 2.46 -6.44 -11.75
C VAL A 44 3.93 -6.17 -11.50
N CYS A 45 4.71 -7.15 -11.02
CA CYS A 45 6.15 -7.02 -10.82
C CYS A 45 6.94 -6.85 -12.13
N SER A 46 6.38 -7.22 -13.26
CA SER A 46 6.99 -6.99 -14.59
C SER A 46 6.68 -5.61 -15.18
N ARG A 47 5.91 -4.77 -14.48
CA ARG A 47 5.36 -3.51 -15.01
C ARG A 47 5.71 -2.32 -14.13
N ASN A 48 5.72 -1.13 -14.74
CA ASN A 48 5.92 0.18 -14.07
C ASN A 48 4.74 1.16 -14.26
N ASP A 49 3.71 0.73 -14.97
CA ASP A 49 2.51 1.52 -15.28
C ASP A 49 1.27 1.07 -14.49
N VAL A 50 1.47 0.34 -13.39
CA VAL A 50 0.42 -0.18 -12.51
C VAL A 50 0.59 0.33 -11.07
N LEU A 51 -0.50 0.35 -10.29
CA LEU A 51 -0.49 0.79 -8.89
C LEU A 51 0.48 -0.04 -8.04
N TYR A 52 0.45 -1.36 -8.18
CA TYR A 52 1.22 -2.32 -7.38
C TYR A 52 2.59 -2.67 -7.98
N SER A 53 3.16 -1.75 -8.75
CA SER A 53 4.50 -1.88 -9.32
C SER A 53 5.58 -1.97 -8.23
N PRO A 54 6.68 -2.73 -8.46
CA PRO A 54 7.86 -2.66 -7.60
C PRO A 54 8.42 -1.24 -7.46
N GLN A 55 8.26 -0.38 -8.47
CA GLN A 55 8.69 1.04 -8.41
C GLN A 55 7.91 1.87 -7.38
N ASN A 56 6.69 1.45 -7.05
CA ASN A 56 5.85 2.09 -6.04
C ASN A 56 5.98 1.42 -4.67
N THR A 57 6.80 0.36 -4.54
CA THR A 57 6.85 -0.50 -3.35
C THR A 57 8.18 -0.39 -2.63
N THR A 58 8.14 -0.01 -1.37
CA THR A 58 9.28 -0.08 -0.44
C THR A 58 9.17 -1.32 0.43
N VAL A 59 10.26 -2.07 0.54
CA VAL A 59 10.40 -3.25 1.42
C VAL A 59 11.12 -2.86 2.69
N ALA A 60 10.57 -3.20 3.85
CA ALA A 60 11.25 -3.15 5.13
C ALA A 60 11.98 -4.48 5.38
N MET A 61 13.25 -4.39 5.73
CA MET A 61 14.10 -5.50 6.13
C MET A 61 14.31 -5.45 7.64
N ALA A 62 14.13 -6.57 8.33
CA ALA A 62 14.46 -6.71 9.75
C ALA A 62 15.22 -8.02 9.95
N ASP A 63 16.35 -7.96 10.65
CA ASP A 63 17.22 -9.13 10.89
C ASP A 63 17.61 -9.87 9.60
N GLY A 64 17.79 -9.13 8.50
CA GLY A 64 18.14 -9.67 7.19
C GLY A 64 16.97 -10.30 6.40
N ASN A 65 15.75 -10.26 6.94
CA ASN A 65 14.55 -10.83 6.33
C ASN A 65 13.56 -9.74 5.88
N GLU A 66 12.73 -10.06 4.91
CA GLU A 66 11.65 -9.21 4.42
C GLU A 66 10.51 -9.16 5.45
N ALA A 67 10.35 -8.01 6.10
CA ALA A 67 9.44 -7.87 7.25
C ALA A 67 8.11 -7.20 6.91
N GLY A 68 8.03 -6.49 5.79
CA GLY A 68 6.82 -5.81 5.35
C GLY A 68 7.03 -4.96 4.12
N ILE A 69 5.94 -4.44 3.58
CA ILE A 69 5.93 -3.56 2.42
C ILE A 69 5.03 -2.35 2.64
N ILE A 70 5.35 -1.26 1.96
CA ILE A 70 4.44 -0.14 1.74
C ILE A 70 4.42 0.20 0.25
N ILE A 71 3.23 0.38 -0.31
CA ILE A 71 3.01 0.85 -1.67
C ILE A 71 2.60 2.31 -1.58
N ALA A 72 3.38 3.18 -2.21
CA ALA A 72 3.13 4.61 -2.18
C ALA A 72 3.63 5.27 -3.47
N TYR A 73 2.94 6.31 -3.92
CA TYR A 73 3.25 6.97 -5.18
C TYR A 73 2.73 8.42 -5.24
N ASP A 74 3.28 9.20 -6.18
CA ASP A 74 2.75 10.51 -6.55
C ASP A 74 1.35 10.35 -7.17
N GLY A 75 0.36 11.01 -6.57
CA GLY A 75 -1.04 10.96 -6.98
C GLY A 75 -1.28 11.47 -8.39
N SER A 76 -0.37 12.28 -8.96
CA SER A 76 -0.45 12.70 -10.36
C SER A 76 -0.43 11.52 -11.36
N ARG A 77 0.14 10.37 -10.95
CA ARG A 77 0.22 9.16 -11.76
C ARG A 77 -0.97 8.21 -11.57
N TYR A 78 -1.79 8.46 -10.55
CA TYR A 78 -2.85 7.54 -10.11
C TYR A 78 -3.82 7.17 -11.23
N ALA A 79 -4.41 8.18 -11.90
CA ALA A 79 -5.45 7.93 -12.91
C ALA A 79 -4.94 7.03 -14.05
N ALA A 80 -3.72 7.27 -14.54
CA ALA A 80 -3.11 6.44 -15.59
C ALA A 80 -2.83 5.01 -15.09
N MET A 81 -2.24 4.85 -13.92
CA MET A 81 -1.96 3.53 -13.34
C MET A 81 -3.25 2.76 -13.01
N ARG A 82 -4.28 3.45 -12.50
CA ARG A 82 -5.60 2.85 -12.23
C ARG A 82 -6.24 2.29 -13.48
N GLN A 83 -6.22 3.02 -14.59
CA GLN A 83 -6.77 2.57 -15.87
C GLN A 83 -6.15 1.24 -16.35
N VAL A 84 -4.89 0.98 -16.02
CA VAL A 84 -4.22 -0.29 -16.33
C VAL A 84 -4.50 -1.35 -15.26
N THR A 85 -4.45 -0.97 -13.99
CA THR A 85 -4.55 -1.92 -12.86
C THR A 85 -5.95 -2.53 -12.71
N MET A 86 -7.02 -1.72 -12.82
CA MET A 86 -8.39 -2.21 -12.56
C MET A 86 -8.82 -3.32 -13.53
N PRO A 87 -8.57 -3.23 -14.86
CA PRO A 87 -8.85 -4.34 -15.77
C PRO A 87 -8.05 -5.61 -15.46
N LEU A 88 -6.81 -5.48 -14.96
CA LEU A 88 -6.00 -6.63 -14.54
C LEU A 88 -6.62 -7.31 -13.31
N LEU A 89 -7.02 -6.53 -12.30
CA LEU A 89 -7.70 -7.05 -11.10
C LEU A 89 -9.01 -7.74 -11.47
N LYS A 90 -9.84 -7.11 -12.31
CA LYS A 90 -11.08 -7.71 -12.81
C LYS A 90 -10.83 -9.04 -13.47
N ARG A 91 -9.86 -9.11 -14.38
CA ARG A 91 -9.53 -10.34 -15.12
C ARG A 91 -9.00 -11.46 -14.22
N GLU A 92 -8.07 -11.13 -13.29
CA GLU A 92 -7.40 -12.13 -12.46
C GLU A 92 -8.29 -12.64 -11.32
N PHE A 93 -9.17 -11.79 -10.78
CA PHE A 93 -9.96 -12.12 -9.59
C PHE A 93 -11.47 -12.22 -9.88
N ASP A 94 -11.91 -11.94 -11.11
CA ASP A 94 -13.33 -11.92 -11.48
C ASP A 94 -14.15 -10.97 -10.60
N ILE A 95 -13.58 -9.78 -10.32
CA ILE A 95 -14.19 -8.78 -9.46
C ILE A 95 -14.81 -7.68 -10.31
N GLU A 96 -16.07 -7.33 -10.02
CA GLU A 96 -16.68 -6.09 -10.51
C GLU A 96 -16.39 -4.97 -9.51
N PHE A 97 -15.82 -3.88 -10.01
CA PHE A 97 -15.61 -2.70 -9.20
C PHE A 97 -16.83 -1.78 -9.35
N PRO A 98 -17.49 -1.40 -8.25
CA PRO A 98 -18.53 -0.38 -8.29
C PRO A 98 -17.93 0.97 -8.73
N GLU A 99 -18.78 1.91 -9.11
CA GLU A 99 -18.36 3.28 -9.28
C GLU A 99 -17.71 3.79 -7.97
N MET A 100 -16.56 4.41 -8.11
CA MET A 100 -15.77 4.87 -6.96
C MET A 100 -15.03 6.17 -7.31
N GLU A 101 -14.85 7.01 -6.31
CA GLU A 101 -14.03 8.22 -6.41
C GLU A 101 -12.56 7.87 -6.65
N ASP A 102 -11.80 8.85 -7.12
CA ASP A 102 -10.34 8.74 -7.14
C ASP A 102 -9.79 8.86 -5.71
N GLU A 103 -8.93 7.93 -5.35
CA GLU A 103 -8.35 7.85 -4.01
C GLU A 103 -7.34 8.97 -3.74
N THR A 104 -6.70 9.48 -4.80
CA THR A 104 -5.66 10.51 -4.73
C THR A 104 -5.60 11.34 -6.00
N GLU A 105 -4.89 12.47 -5.93
CA GLU A 105 -4.76 13.43 -7.01
C GLU A 105 -3.36 14.07 -7.04
N ALA A 106 -3.08 14.87 -8.05
CA ALA A 106 -1.83 15.62 -8.16
C ALA A 106 -1.60 16.51 -6.93
N GLY A 107 -0.37 16.55 -6.44
CA GLY A 107 0.01 17.26 -5.22
C GLY A 107 0.02 16.40 -3.95
N GLU A 108 -0.41 15.15 -4.07
CA GLU A 108 -0.40 14.18 -2.99
C GLU A 108 0.65 13.08 -3.21
N TYR A 109 1.29 12.62 -2.14
CA TYR A 109 2.00 11.36 -2.06
C TYR A 109 1.10 10.39 -1.32
N TYR A 110 0.51 9.46 -2.06
CA TYR A 110 -0.54 8.58 -1.55
C TYR A 110 0.05 7.27 -1.03
N LEU A 111 -0.27 6.95 0.22
CA LEU A 111 0.07 5.69 0.86
C LEU A 111 -1.08 4.71 0.61
N ASP A 112 -0.95 3.89 -0.42
CA ASP A 112 -2.00 3.00 -0.93
C ASP A 112 -2.18 1.77 -0.02
N SER A 113 -1.10 1.00 0.19
CA SER A 113 -1.17 -0.28 0.89
C SER A 113 0.00 -0.46 1.85
N LEU A 114 -0.28 -0.97 3.04
CA LEU A 114 0.70 -1.30 4.06
C LEU A 114 0.47 -2.72 4.56
N ALA A 115 1.49 -3.56 4.49
CA ALA A 115 1.45 -4.90 5.03
C ALA A 115 2.71 -5.24 5.83
N VAL A 116 2.52 -5.86 7.00
CA VAL A 116 3.61 -6.41 7.82
C VAL A 116 3.44 -7.91 7.89
N MET A 117 4.52 -8.63 7.58
CA MET A 117 4.52 -10.10 7.62
C MET A 117 4.16 -10.58 9.04
N PRO A 118 3.33 -11.63 9.16
CA PRO A 118 2.80 -12.07 10.45
C PRO A 118 3.88 -12.25 11.53
N GLU A 119 5.01 -12.84 11.19
CA GLU A 119 6.15 -13.12 12.06
C GLU A 119 6.90 -11.87 12.54
N PHE A 120 6.67 -10.71 11.89
CA PHE A 120 7.29 -9.42 12.23
C PHE A 120 6.30 -8.41 12.83
N ARG A 121 5.04 -8.81 13.07
CA ARG A 121 4.06 -7.93 13.71
C ARG A 121 4.46 -7.55 15.13
N ASN A 122 3.93 -6.44 15.63
CA ASN A 122 4.21 -5.87 16.96
C ASN A 122 5.69 -5.52 17.23
N ARG A 123 6.51 -5.43 16.17
CA ARG A 123 7.93 -5.06 16.23
C ARG A 123 8.22 -3.65 15.69
N GLY A 124 7.19 -2.83 15.50
CA GLY A 124 7.33 -1.46 15.01
C GLY A 124 7.51 -1.30 13.50
N ILE A 125 7.50 -2.39 12.71
CA ILE A 125 7.74 -2.38 11.25
C ILE A 125 6.76 -1.45 10.52
N GLY A 126 5.46 -1.55 10.81
CA GLY A 126 4.45 -0.71 10.16
C GLY A 126 4.67 0.79 10.43
N ARG A 127 5.03 1.14 11.67
CA ARG A 127 5.41 2.53 12.03
C ARG A 127 6.64 2.99 11.27
N ALA A 128 7.65 2.15 11.16
CA ALA A 128 8.89 2.46 10.46
C ALA A 128 8.66 2.69 8.95
N LEU A 129 7.86 1.83 8.30
CA LEU A 129 7.45 1.99 6.89
C LEU A 129 6.68 3.29 6.66
N LEU A 130 5.72 3.61 7.52
CA LEU A 130 4.96 4.86 7.43
C LEU A 130 5.86 6.08 7.63
N THR A 131 6.74 6.06 8.63
CA THR A 131 7.69 7.15 8.88
C THR A 131 8.61 7.37 7.67
N HIS A 132 9.10 6.29 7.07
CA HIS A 132 9.91 6.35 5.85
C HIS A 132 9.13 6.97 4.67
N ALA A 133 7.90 6.52 4.42
CA ALA A 133 7.06 7.04 3.35
C ALA A 133 6.64 8.50 3.57
N ILE A 134 6.37 8.90 4.82
CA ILE A 134 6.10 10.31 5.17
C ILE A 134 7.32 11.18 4.86
N ALA A 135 8.52 10.71 5.20
CA ALA A 135 9.75 11.46 4.90
C ALA A 135 9.96 11.61 3.39
N GLU A 136 9.67 10.56 2.61
CA GLU A 136 9.78 10.60 1.15
C GLU A 136 8.77 11.58 0.53
N GLY A 137 7.49 11.54 0.93
CA GLY A 137 6.48 12.49 0.44
C GLY A 137 6.87 13.95 0.73
N LYS A 138 7.38 14.21 1.95
CA LYS A 138 7.89 15.53 2.32
C LYS A 138 9.11 15.96 1.50
N ARG A 139 10.03 15.02 1.21
CA ARG A 139 11.20 15.28 0.36
C ARG A 139 10.78 15.67 -1.07
N LEU A 140 9.68 15.07 -1.57
CA LEU A 140 9.10 15.41 -2.88
C LEU A 140 8.26 16.70 -2.87
N GLY A 141 8.03 17.31 -1.70
CA GLY A 141 7.17 18.49 -1.57
C GLY A 141 5.68 18.20 -1.72
N LEU A 142 5.27 16.93 -1.54
CA LEU A 142 3.90 16.48 -1.69
C LEU A 142 3.21 16.32 -0.32
N ALA A 143 1.91 16.55 -0.30
CA ALA A 143 1.09 16.27 0.87
C ALA A 143 0.93 14.75 1.04
N VAL A 144 1.25 14.20 2.20
CA VAL A 144 1.15 12.75 2.41
C VAL A 144 -0.27 12.39 2.85
N THR A 145 -0.93 11.53 2.07
CA THR A 145 -2.32 11.13 2.29
C THR A 145 -2.48 9.61 2.29
N LEU A 146 -3.56 9.15 2.89
CA LEU A 146 -4.01 7.74 2.86
C LEU A 146 -5.52 7.67 3.01
N ALA A 147 -6.11 6.52 2.69
CA ALA A 147 -7.48 6.17 3.04
C ALA A 147 -7.47 5.13 4.18
N VAL A 148 -8.39 5.27 5.13
CA VAL A 148 -8.56 4.31 6.23
C VAL A 148 -10.02 3.96 6.40
N ASP A 149 -10.28 2.67 6.57
CA ASP A 149 -11.61 2.17 6.90
C ASP A 149 -12.02 2.69 8.29
N PRO A 150 -13.24 3.27 8.44
CA PRO A 150 -13.77 3.71 9.74
C PRO A 150 -13.78 2.61 10.82
N ASP A 151 -13.86 1.34 10.43
CA ASP A 151 -13.86 0.22 11.35
C ASP A 151 -12.44 -0.25 11.73
N ASN A 152 -11.39 0.18 11.00
CA ASN A 152 -10.02 -0.19 11.30
C ASN A 152 -9.40 0.69 12.39
N THR A 153 -9.88 0.53 13.62
CA THR A 153 -9.44 1.33 14.77
C THR A 153 -7.94 1.14 15.10
N GLY A 154 -7.37 0.00 14.72
CA GLY A 154 -5.93 -0.29 14.89
C GLY A 154 -5.06 0.60 14.01
N ALA A 155 -5.38 0.67 12.72
CA ALA A 155 -4.71 1.54 11.76
C ALA A 155 -4.91 3.02 12.12
N GLN A 156 -6.12 3.41 12.49
CA GLN A 156 -6.41 4.79 12.90
C GLN A 156 -5.53 5.26 14.07
N ARG A 157 -5.38 4.44 15.11
CA ARG A 157 -4.49 4.77 16.25
C ARG A 157 -3.04 4.97 15.78
N LEU A 158 -2.56 4.10 14.90
CA LEU A 158 -1.20 4.20 14.35
C LEU A 158 -1.04 5.48 13.53
N TYR A 159 -1.94 5.75 12.59
CA TYR A 159 -1.90 6.94 11.74
C TYR A 159 -2.02 8.23 12.55
N HIS A 160 -2.96 8.28 13.50
CA HIS A 160 -3.13 9.42 14.39
C HIS A 160 -1.85 9.71 15.20
N SER A 161 -1.15 8.67 15.68
CA SER A 161 0.10 8.80 16.43
C SER A 161 1.28 9.29 15.58
N LEU A 162 1.16 9.22 14.24
CA LEU A 162 2.11 9.76 13.27
C LEU A 162 1.73 11.15 12.75
N GLY A 163 0.64 11.72 13.26
CA GLY A 163 0.21 13.08 12.93
C GLY A 163 -0.88 13.17 11.87
N PHE A 164 -1.32 12.04 11.30
CA PHE A 164 -2.42 12.08 10.33
C PHE A 164 -3.71 12.60 10.98
N ARG A 165 -4.48 13.35 10.21
CA ARG A 165 -5.79 13.90 10.59
C ARG A 165 -6.77 13.70 9.45
N HIS A 166 -8.04 13.51 9.81
CA HIS A 166 -9.15 13.42 8.86
C HIS A 166 -9.20 14.67 7.99
N MET A 167 -9.35 14.47 6.71
CA MET A 167 -9.45 15.51 5.68
C MET A 167 -10.84 15.56 5.06
N ARG A 168 -11.31 14.43 4.55
CA ARG A 168 -12.66 14.23 4.00
C ARG A 168 -13.02 12.75 3.95
N ASP A 169 -14.30 12.48 3.70
CA ASP A 169 -14.75 11.15 3.34
C ASP A 169 -14.59 10.94 1.83
N ILE A 170 -14.34 9.69 1.43
CA ILE A 170 -14.30 9.25 0.04
C ILE A 170 -15.07 7.95 -0.10
N PHE A 171 -15.75 7.77 -1.23
CA PHE A 171 -16.50 6.54 -1.53
C PHE A 171 -15.69 5.68 -2.49
N ILE A 172 -15.14 4.56 -1.99
CA ILE A 172 -14.32 3.62 -2.75
C ILE A 172 -14.73 2.18 -2.39
N PHE A 173 -14.63 1.26 -3.33
CA PHE A 173 -14.95 -0.17 -3.15
C PHE A 173 -16.34 -0.44 -2.56
N GLY A 174 -17.32 0.44 -2.82
CA GLY A 174 -18.70 0.26 -2.38
C GLY A 174 -19.02 0.75 -0.97
N HIS A 175 -18.08 1.37 -0.26
CA HIS A 175 -18.36 2.00 1.03
C HIS A 175 -17.49 3.25 1.29
N THR A 176 -17.79 3.96 2.38
CA THR A 176 -17.12 5.19 2.75
C THR A 176 -15.83 4.89 3.51
N TYR A 177 -14.71 5.48 3.05
CA TYR A 177 -13.44 5.55 3.75
C TYR A 177 -13.16 6.97 4.24
N TRP A 178 -12.30 7.09 5.22
CA TRP A 178 -11.77 8.38 5.68
C TRP A 178 -10.43 8.66 5.00
N LYS A 179 -10.37 9.73 4.21
CA LYS A 179 -9.11 10.24 3.69
C LYS A 179 -8.42 11.10 4.74
N TRP A 180 -7.20 10.76 5.08
CA TRP A 180 -6.39 11.42 6.09
C TRP A 180 -5.13 12.01 5.47
N LYS A 181 -4.57 13.05 6.12
CA LYS A 181 -3.38 13.80 5.69
C LYS A 181 -2.46 14.09 6.87
N VAL A 182 -1.13 14.11 6.64
CA VAL A 182 -0.07 14.56 7.56
C VAL A 182 0.84 15.58 6.90
#